data_3ef3d8bfd69fd0ec595e1343e4b5ba58
#
_entry.id   3ef3d8bfd69fd0ec595e1343e4b5ba58
#
_cell.length_a   1.000
_cell.length_b   1.000
_cell.length_c   1.000
_cell.angle_alpha   90.00
_cell.angle_beta   90.00
_cell.angle_gamma   90.00
#
_symmetry.space_group_name_H-M   'P 1'
#
loop_
_entity.id
_entity.type
_entity.pdbx_description
1 polymer ?
#
loop_
_entity_poly.entity_id
_entity_poly.type
_entity_poly.pdbx_seq_one_letter_code
_entity_poly.pdbx_strand_id
1 'polypeptide(L)'
;MGQSLSKLTGGNYDFIIKIFQAAQFSLENILTDVQELEKGMNLTLKELAARQANTSTSSKQQQNLVLKDFADNAKELLTKLSADASSAKAAFTDCLEHYGESNKSMDSNAFFAILLRFINGWKNAEMENEKRKKLEKARQLAEVQNNNDMASVVTKNNFNNKKQAMLISDEIKSRNRKQMIKPEEVKVRKLTKKKTHAELDNNDVSFLV
;
A
#
# COMPACT_ATOMS: atom_id res chain seq x y z
N MET A 1 -14.77 -0.59 4.16
CA MET A 1 -14.33 -1.93 4.58
C MET A 1 -13.45 -2.50 3.47
N GLY A 2 -12.12 -2.29 3.55
CA GLY A 2 -11.18 -2.82 2.55
C GLY A 2 -10.87 -4.28 2.89
N GLN A 3 -11.32 -5.19 2.05
CA GLN A 3 -10.78 -6.55 2.10
C GLN A 3 -9.33 -6.49 1.59
N SER A 4 -8.43 -7.18 2.30
CA SER A 4 -7.02 -7.29 1.87
C SER A 4 -6.93 -7.93 0.48
N LEU A 5 -5.98 -7.49 -0.35
CA LEU A 5 -5.73 -8.08 -1.67
C LEU A 5 -5.49 -9.59 -1.56
N SER A 6 -4.90 -10.05 -0.46
CA SER A 6 -4.72 -11.47 -0.16
C SER A 6 -6.05 -12.23 -0.02
N LYS A 7 -7.13 -11.57 0.42
CA LYS A 7 -8.47 -12.16 0.46
C LYS A 7 -9.14 -12.15 -0.91
N LEU A 8 -8.95 -11.09 -1.71
CA LEU A 8 -9.50 -10.98 -3.06
C LEU A 8 -8.84 -11.98 -4.04
N THR A 9 -7.55 -12.22 -3.88
CA THR A 9 -6.79 -13.15 -4.74
C THR A 9 -6.68 -14.56 -4.15
N GLY A 10 -7.35 -14.84 -3.02
CA GLY A 10 -7.21 -16.13 -2.33
C GLY A 10 -5.80 -16.43 -1.83
N GLY A 11 -4.96 -15.39 -1.64
CA GLY A 11 -3.55 -15.56 -1.30
C GLY A 11 -2.68 -15.99 -2.49
N ASN A 12 -3.23 -16.06 -3.69
CA ASN A 12 -2.56 -16.60 -4.87
C ASN A 12 -1.60 -15.58 -5.50
N TYR A 13 -0.37 -15.51 -4.98
CA TYR A 13 0.70 -14.73 -5.59
C TYR A 13 1.01 -15.15 -7.03
N ASP A 14 0.71 -16.39 -7.39
CA ASP A 14 0.89 -16.95 -8.73
C ASP A 14 0.08 -16.16 -9.78
N PHE A 15 -1.14 -15.77 -9.44
CA PHE A 15 -1.97 -14.93 -10.32
C PHE A 15 -1.33 -13.57 -10.62
N ILE A 16 -0.74 -12.93 -9.59
CA ILE A 16 -0.07 -11.63 -9.75
C ILE A 16 1.19 -11.77 -10.61
N ILE A 17 1.95 -12.85 -10.41
CA ILE A 17 3.15 -13.16 -11.22
C ILE A 17 2.76 -13.37 -12.67
N LYS A 18 1.69 -14.09 -12.96
CA LYS A 18 1.19 -14.31 -14.32
C LYS A 18 0.76 -13.01 -15.00
N ILE A 19 0.07 -12.10 -14.29
CA ILE A 19 -0.26 -10.78 -14.83
C ILE A 19 1.01 -9.99 -15.14
N PHE A 20 2.00 -10.03 -14.22
CA PHE A 20 3.27 -9.35 -14.44
C PHE A 20 4.00 -9.88 -15.67
N GLN A 21 4.04 -11.19 -15.85
CA GLN A 21 4.63 -11.82 -17.04
C GLN A 21 3.86 -11.44 -18.31
N ALA A 22 2.54 -11.53 -18.28
CA ALA A 22 1.69 -11.18 -19.44
C ALA A 22 1.85 -9.72 -19.89
N ALA A 23 2.11 -8.80 -18.95
CA ALA A 23 2.36 -7.39 -19.27
C ALA A 23 3.70 -7.14 -19.99
N GLN A 24 4.62 -8.11 -19.98
CA GLN A 24 5.93 -7.99 -20.65
C GLN A 24 5.94 -8.48 -22.09
N PHE A 25 4.92 -9.21 -22.52
CA PHE A 25 4.84 -9.82 -23.84
C PHE A 25 3.65 -9.27 -24.63
N SER A 26 3.88 -8.94 -25.89
CA SER A 26 2.82 -8.60 -26.82
C SER A 26 2.29 -9.86 -27.49
N LEU A 27 1.00 -10.14 -27.31
CA LEU A 27 0.34 -11.27 -27.97
C LEU A 27 0.37 -11.11 -29.50
N GLU A 28 0.24 -9.89 -30.00
CA GLU A 28 0.29 -9.56 -31.42
C GLU A 28 1.64 -9.92 -32.04
N ASN A 29 2.74 -9.61 -31.32
CA ASN A 29 4.07 -9.98 -31.77
C ASN A 29 4.23 -11.50 -31.78
N ILE A 30 3.79 -12.19 -30.73
CA ILE A 30 3.83 -13.66 -30.68
C ILE A 30 3.06 -14.27 -31.83
N LEU A 31 1.86 -13.77 -32.14
CA LEU A 31 1.05 -14.25 -33.27
C LEU A 31 1.76 -14.01 -34.61
N THR A 32 2.45 -12.89 -34.76
CA THR A 32 3.24 -12.57 -35.95
C THR A 32 4.43 -13.53 -36.09
N ASP A 33 5.17 -13.76 -34.99
CA ASP A 33 6.31 -14.69 -34.95
C ASP A 33 5.87 -16.12 -35.31
N VAL A 34 4.73 -16.58 -34.81
CA VAL A 34 4.15 -17.90 -35.16
C VAL A 34 3.85 -17.98 -36.64
N GLN A 35 3.25 -16.92 -37.22
CA GLN A 35 2.99 -16.88 -38.66
C GLN A 35 4.28 -16.90 -39.51
N GLU A 36 5.32 -16.24 -39.06
CA GLU A 36 6.64 -16.27 -39.71
C GLU A 36 7.28 -17.66 -39.63
N LEU A 37 7.17 -18.33 -38.49
CA LEU A 37 7.63 -19.73 -38.34
C LEU A 37 6.84 -20.69 -39.24
N GLU A 38 5.52 -20.52 -39.42
CA GLU A 38 4.68 -21.30 -40.34
C GLU A 38 5.13 -21.08 -41.80
N LYS A 39 5.42 -19.84 -42.20
CA LYS A 39 5.94 -19.53 -43.53
C LYS A 39 7.30 -20.20 -43.76
N GLY A 40 8.22 -20.08 -42.74
CA GLY A 40 9.51 -20.74 -42.76
C GLY A 40 9.43 -22.28 -42.88
N MET A 41 8.51 -22.89 -42.14
CA MET A 41 8.24 -24.34 -42.23
C MET A 41 7.75 -24.74 -43.61
N ASN A 42 6.82 -23.97 -44.18
CA ASN A 42 6.32 -24.25 -45.52
C ASN A 42 7.43 -24.14 -46.59
N LEU A 43 8.35 -23.19 -46.47
CA LEU A 43 9.52 -23.08 -47.34
C LEU A 43 10.45 -24.29 -47.14
N THR A 44 10.72 -24.70 -45.90
CA THR A 44 11.52 -25.87 -45.61
C THR A 44 10.95 -27.17 -46.23
N LEU A 45 9.63 -27.37 -46.11
CA LEU A 45 8.96 -28.51 -46.72
C LEU A 45 9.01 -28.49 -48.26
N LYS A 46 8.85 -27.32 -48.90
CA LYS A 46 9.02 -27.16 -50.36
C LYS A 46 10.43 -27.49 -50.77
N GLU A 47 11.45 -27.01 -50.05
CA GLU A 47 12.86 -27.31 -50.36
C GLU A 47 13.14 -28.79 -50.19
N LEU A 48 12.65 -29.44 -49.10
CA LEU A 48 12.79 -30.86 -48.91
C LEU A 48 12.20 -31.68 -50.08
N ALA A 49 10.98 -31.32 -50.53
CA ALA A 49 10.36 -31.96 -51.66
C ALA A 49 11.19 -31.80 -52.95
N ALA A 50 11.69 -30.59 -53.24
CA ALA A 50 12.53 -30.32 -54.40
C ALA A 50 13.85 -31.11 -54.37
N ARG A 51 14.48 -31.22 -53.21
CA ARG A 51 15.71 -32.03 -53.03
C ARG A 51 15.46 -33.53 -53.19
N GLN A 52 14.33 -34.03 -52.68
CA GLN A 52 13.95 -35.43 -52.83
C GLN A 52 13.74 -35.77 -54.33
N ALA A 53 13.13 -34.89 -55.09
CA ALA A 53 12.91 -35.09 -56.53
C ALA A 53 14.23 -35.12 -57.35
N ASN A 54 15.31 -34.45 -56.89
CA ASN A 54 16.57 -34.31 -57.62
C ASN A 54 17.72 -35.14 -56.99
N THR A 55 17.41 -36.13 -56.18
CA THR A 55 18.43 -36.89 -55.46
C THR A 55 18.97 -38.06 -56.31
N SER A 56 20.23 -37.91 -56.74
CA SER A 56 20.92 -38.95 -57.50
C SER A 56 22.20 -39.51 -56.80
N THR A 57 22.55 -39.02 -55.61
CA THR A 57 23.79 -39.36 -54.90
C THR A 57 23.56 -39.74 -53.46
N SER A 58 24.22 -40.78 -52.93
CA SER A 58 24.05 -41.27 -51.56
C SER A 58 24.34 -40.21 -50.49
N SER A 59 25.30 -39.31 -50.70
CA SER A 59 25.61 -38.20 -49.82
C SER A 59 24.41 -37.21 -49.68
N LYS A 60 23.75 -36.93 -50.80
CA LYS A 60 22.54 -36.07 -50.82
C LYS A 60 21.38 -36.74 -50.14
N GLN A 61 21.24 -38.06 -50.23
CA GLN A 61 20.22 -38.85 -49.51
C GLN A 61 20.35 -38.69 -48.00
N GLN A 62 21.57 -38.79 -47.46
CA GLN A 62 21.83 -38.62 -46.03
C GLN A 62 21.46 -37.21 -45.57
N GLN A 63 21.80 -36.15 -46.29
CA GLN A 63 21.42 -34.77 -45.96
C GLN A 63 19.92 -34.57 -45.98
N ASN A 64 19.20 -35.19 -46.94
CA ASN A 64 17.75 -35.12 -47.02
C ASN A 64 17.08 -35.83 -45.88
N LEU A 65 17.64 -36.92 -45.34
CA LEU A 65 17.13 -37.60 -44.14
C LEU A 65 17.21 -36.70 -42.90
N VAL A 66 18.35 -36.03 -42.66
CA VAL A 66 18.54 -35.09 -41.56
C VAL A 66 17.53 -33.94 -41.65
N LEU A 67 17.37 -33.35 -42.87
CA LEU A 67 16.40 -32.27 -43.09
C LEU A 67 14.96 -32.75 -42.87
N LYS A 68 14.66 -33.97 -43.27
CA LYS A 68 13.34 -34.57 -43.07
C LYS A 68 13.06 -34.76 -41.58
N ASP A 69 13.98 -35.34 -40.82
CA ASP A 69 13.82 -35.56 -39.39
C ASP A 69 13.61 -34.22 -38.66
N PHE A 70 14.38 -33.20 -39.06
CA PHE A 70 14.18 -31.84 -38.53
C PHE A 70 12.78 -31.33 -38.86
N ALA A 71 12.34 -31.42 -40.11
CA ALA A 71 11.06 -30.91 -40.56
C ALA A 71 9.88 -31.61 -39.88
N ASP A 72 9.96 -32.95 -39.69
CA ASP A 72 8.91 -33.72 -39.03
C ASP A 72 8.78 -33.31 -37.54
N ASN A 73 9.91 -33.19 -36.79
CA ASN A 73 9.92 -32.76 -35.40
C ASN A 73 9.48 -31.29 -35.26
N ALA A 74 9.98 -30.38 -36.11
CA ALA A 74 9.63 -28.97 -36.06
C ALA A 74 8.16 -28.73 -36.42
N LYS A 75 7.59 -29.50 -37.33
CA LYS A 75 6.17 -29.42 -37.68
C LYS A 75 5.26 -29.76 -36.50
N GLU A 76 5.61 -30.80 -35.73
CA GLU A 76 4.81 -31.17 -34.55
C GLU A 76 4.84 -30.05 -33.50
N LEU A 77 6.03 -29.54 -33.20
CA LEU A 77 6.19 -28.41 -32.25
C LEU A 77 5.45 -27.14 -32.71
N LEU A 78 5.53 -26.83 -34.01
CA LEU A 78 4.88 -25.66 -34.58
C LEU A 78 3.35 -25.79 -34.56
N THR A 79 2.82 -27.00 -34.82
CA THR A 79 1.38 -27.27 -34.75
C THR A 79 0.86 -27.03 -33.35
N LYS A 80 1.60 -27.48 -32.33
CA LYS A 80 1.26 -27.25 -30.92
C LYS A 80 1.35 -25.77 -30.57
N LEU A 81 2.44 -25.11 -30.97
CA LEU A 81 2.62 -23.67 -30.72
C LEU A 81 1.51 -22.82 -31.36
N SER A 82 1.12 -23.13 -32.59
CA SER A 82 0.03 -22.42 -33.28
C SER A 82 -1.33 -22.63 -32.60
N ALA A 83 -1.59 -23.83 -32.08
CA ALA A 83 -2.79 -24.12 -31.30
C ALA A 83 -2.80 -23.35 -29.97
N ASP A 84 -1.67 -23.34 -29.25
CA ASP A 84 -1.52 -22.60 -27.99
C ASP A 84 -1.68 -21.08 -28.22
N ALA A 85 -1.09 -20.52 -29.28
CA ALA A 85 -1.21 -19.12 -29.63
C ALA A 85 -2.67 -18.73 -29.99
N SER A 86 -3.36 -19.60 -30.72
CA SER A 86 -4.79 -19.41 -31.07
C SER A 86 -5.66 -19.45 -29.80
N SER A 87 -5.40 -20.38 -28.90
CA SER A 87 -6.09 -20.48 -27.61
C SER A 87 -5.85 -19.26 -26.73
N ALA A 88 -4.61 -18.77 -26.66
CA ALA A 88 -4.28 -17.54 -25.93
C ALA A 88 -5.00 -16.32 -26.51
N LYS A 89 -5.07 -16.21 -27.84
CA LYS A 89 -5.82 -15.14 -28.51
C LYS A 89 -7.32 -15.18 -28.16
N ALA A 90 -7.94 -16.36 -28.21
CA ALA A 90 -9.34 -16.52 -27.83
C ALA A 90 -9.58 -16.12 -26.37
N ALA A 91 -8.75 -16.65 -25.45
CA ALA A 91 -8.86 -16.32 -24.03
C ALA A 91 -8.65 -14.82 -23.73
N PHE A 92 -7.75 -14.15 -24.46
CA PHE A 92 -7.58 -12.71 -24.32
C PHE A 92 -8.78 -11.93 -24.84
N THR A 93 -9.38 -12.37 -25.96
CA THR A 93 -10.62 -11.78 -26.49
C THR A 93 -11.75 -11.87 -25.47
N ASP A 94 -11.98 -13.06 -24.91
CA ASP A 94 -13.00 -13.27 -23.87
C ASP A 94 -12.73 -12.40 -22.62
N CYS A 95 -11.46 -12.23 -22.27
CA CYS A 95 -11.06 -11.36 -21.18
C CYS A 95 -11.41 -9.89 -21.45
N LEU A 96 -11.10 -9.38 -22.63
CA LEU A 96 -11.46 -8.00 -23.02
C LEU A 96 -12.99 -7.79 -23.00
N GLU A 97 -13.74 -8.73 -23.53
CA GLU A 97 -15.21 -8.69 -23.55
C GLU A 97 -15.77 -8.66 -22.11
N HIS A 98 -15.21 -9.45 -21.21
CA HIS A 98 -15.57 -9.46 -19.79
C HIS A 98 -15.36 -8.08 -19.13
N TYR A 99 -14.32 -7.35 -19.51
CA TYR A 99 -14.04 -6.00 -18.99
C TYR A 99 -14.71 -4.87 -19.79
N GLY A 100 -15.49 -5.21 -20.83
CA GLY A 100 -16.19 -4.23 -21.67
C GLY A 100 -15.27 -3.50 -22.66
N GLU A 101 -14.09 -4.05 -22.90
CA GLU A 101 -13.10 -3.49 -23.82
C GLU A 101 -13.22 -4.12 -25.21
N SER A 102 -12.80 -3.39 -26.24
CA SER A 102 -12.85 -3.90 -27.61
C SER A 102 -11.50 -4.39 -28.09
N ASN A 103 -11.47 -5.53 -28.78
CA ASN A 103 -10.27 -6.11 -29.39
C ASN A 103 -9.52 -5.18 -30.37
N LYS A 104 -10.16 -4.11 -30.83
CA LYS A 104 -9.57 -3.18 -31.81
C LYS A 104 -8.80 -2.04 -31.14
N SER A 105 -8.98 -1.84 -29.85
CA SER A 105 -8.50 -0.64 -29.16
C SER A 105 -7.43 -0.92 -28.12
N MET A 106 -7.17 -2.18 -27.79
CA MET A 106 -6.29 -2.49 -26.66
C MET A 106 -5.38 -3.69 -26.92
N ASP A 107 -4.07 -3.45 -26.88
CA ASP A 107 -3.04 -4.49 -26.93
C ASP A 107 -2.97 -5.26 -25.61
N SER A 108 -2.53 -6.52 -25.68
CA SER A 108 -2.46 -7.40 -24.51
C SER A 108 -1.55 -6.86 -23.42
N ASN A 109 -0.36 -6.39 -23.78
CA ASN A 109 0.60 -5.81 -22.85
C ASN A 109 0.07 -4.53 -22.19
N ALA A 110 -0.61 -3.65 -22.93
CA ALA A 110 -1.24 -2.44 -22.40
C ALA A 110 -2.36 -2.77 -21.40
N PHE A 111 -3.21 -3.75 -21.73
CA PHE A 111 -4.27 -4.22 -20.84
C PHE A 111 -3.70 -4.76 -19.50
N PHE A 112 -2.75 -5.68 -19.56
CA PHE A 112 -2.14 -6.25 -18.36
C PHE A 112 -1.31 -5.22 -17.58
N ALA A 113 -0.72 -4.22 -18.24
CA ALA A 113 -0.03 -3.12 -17.57
C ALA A 113 -1.00 -2.25 -16.74
N ILE A 114 -2.24 -2.04 -17.21
CA ILE A 114 -3.28 -1.35 -16.44
C ILE A 114 -3.63 -2.14 -15.17
N LEU A 115 -3.86 -3.44 -15.30
CA LEU A 115 -4.14 -4.32 -14.17
C LEU A 115 -2.97 -4.32 -13.16
N LEU A 116 -1.75 -4.39 -13.65
CA LEU A 116 -0.56 -4.35 -12.81
C LEU A 116 -0.44 -3.02 -12.05
N ARG A 117 -0.72 -1.90 -12.70
CA ARG A 117 -0.76 -0.57 -12.06
C ARG A 117 -1.81 -0.52 -10.96
N PHE A 118 -3.01 -1.05 -11.23
CA PHE A 118 -4.07 -1.14 -10.23
C PHE A 118 -3.64 -1.99 -9.02
N ILE A 119 -3.08 -3.19 -9.24
CA ILE A 119 -2.61 -4.08 -8.18
C ILE A 119 -1.55 -3.40 -7.31
N ASN A 120 -0.59 -2.72 -7.93
CA ASN A 120 0.47 -2.00 -7.21
C ASN A 120 -0.10 -0.81 -6.43
N GLY A 121 -1.02 -0.04 -7.01
CA GLY A 121 -1.73 1.04 -6.32
C GLY A 121 -2.52 0.54 -5.13
N TRP A 122 -3.21 -0.57 -5.27
CA TRP A 122 -3.95 -1.21 -4.18
C TRP A 122 -3.03 -1.64 -3.04
N LYS A 123 -1.91 -2.33 -3.35
CA LYS A 123 -0.91 -2.73 -2.34
C LYS A 123 -0.35 -1.54 -1.57
N ASN A 124 -0.03 -0.46 -2.28
CA ASN A 124 0.48 0.76 -1.66
C ASN A 124 -0.56 1.39 -0.72
N ALA A 125 -1.81 1.49 -1.16
CA ALA A 125 -2.91 1.99 -0.35
C ALA A 125 -3.17 1.11 0.89
N GLU A 126 -3.07 -0.21 0.77
CA GLU A 126 -3.20 -1.15 1.88
C GLU A 126 -2.09 -0.94 2.92
N MET A 127 -0.83 -0.84 2.47
CA MET A 127 0.31 -0.56 3.35
C MET A 127 0.18 0.79 4.07
N GLU A 128 -0.26 1.82 3.35
CA GLU A 128 -0.48 3.14 3.93
C GLU A 128 -1.61 3.13 4.96
N ASN A 129 -2.70 2.44 4.68
CA ASN A 129 -3.80 2.26 5.61
C ASN A 129 -3.38 1.51 6.89
N GLU A 130 -2.55 0.48 6.76
CA GLU A 130 -2.01 -0.23 7.92
C GLU A 130 -1.07 0.65 8.75
N LYS A 131 -0.20 1.42 8.08
CA LYS A 131 0.69 2.37 8.75
C LYS A 131 -0.12 3.43 9.50
N ARG A 132 -1.18 3.97 8.88
CA ARG A 132 -2.08 4.93 9.52
C ARG A 132 -2.80 4.34 10.73
N LYS A 133 -3.30 3.09 10.63
CA LYS A 133 -3.93 2.40 11.76
C LYS A 133 -2.95 2.16 12.93
N LYS A 134 -1.70 1.81 12.63
CA LYS A 134 -0.65 1.63 13.66
C LYS A 134 -0.33 2.95 14.35
N LEU A 135 -0.20 4.03 13.59
CA LEU A 135 0.06 5.37 14.13
C LEU A 135 -1.09 5.86 15.01
N GLU A 136 -2.33 5.67 14.57
CA GLU A 136 -3.53 6.06 15.33
C GLU A 136 -3.63 5.28 16.65
N LYS A 137 -3.36 3.97 16.63
CA LYS A 137 -3.30 3.17 17.87
C LYS A 137 -2.20 3.64 18.82
N ALA A 138 -1.02 3.97 18.28
CA ALA A 138 0.08 4.50 19.09
C ALA A 138 -0.27 5.85 19.73
N ARG A 139 -0.95 6.72 18.98
CA ARG A 139 -1.44 8.01 19.49
C ARG A 139 -2.47 7.83 20.60
N GLN A 140 -3.46 6.95 20.42
CA GLN A 140 -4.46 6.65 21.44
C GLN A 140 -3.84 6.10 22.72
N LEU A 141 -2.85 5.21 22.60
CA LEU A 141 -2.11 4.68 23.75
C LEU A 141 -1.32 5.77 24.47
N ALA A 142 -0.67 6.68 23.75
CA ALA A 142 0.05 7.81 24.33
C ALA A 142 -0.88 8.79 25.05
N GLU A 143 -2.06 9.06 24.49
CA GLU A 143 -3.09 9.91 25.12
C GLU A 143 -3.61 9.28 26.43
N VAL A 144 -3.84 7.96 26.45
CA VAL A 144 -4.25 7.23 27.68
C VAL A 144 -3.14 7.27 28.74
N GLN A 145 -1.88 7.10 28.35
CA GLN A 145 -0.75 7.20 29.28
C GLN A 145 -0.60 8.61 29.87
N ASN A 146 -0.65 9.65 29.03
CA ASN A 146 -0.60 11.03 29.48
C ASN A 146 -1.74 11.37 30.46
N ASN A 147 -2.95 10.90 30.20
CA ASN A 147 -4.10 11.10 31.09
C ASN A 147 -3.92 10.38 32.43
N ASN A 148 -3.36 9.17 32.43
CA ASN A 148 -3.04 8.42 33.66
C ASN A 148 -1.92 9.09 34.47
N ASP A 149 -0.89 9.61 33.81
CA ASP A 149 0.20 10.33 34.46
C ASP A 149 -0.30 11.66 35.05
N MET A 150 -1.12 12.42 34.34
CA MET A 150 -1.76 13.62 34.89
C MET A 150 -2.67 13.30 36.10
N ALA A 151 -3.45 12.23 36.03
CA ALA A 151 -4.29 11.80 37.16
C ALA A 151 -3.43 11.39 38.37
N SER A 152 -2.29 10.75 38.17
CA SER A 152 -1.37 10.36 39.23
C SER A 152 -0.64 11.56 39.85
N VAL A 153 -0.32 12.60 39.07
CA VAL A 153 0.26 13.85 39.57
C VAL A 153 -0.76 14.64 40.36
N VAL A 154 -2.00 14.73 39.90
CA VAL A 154 -3.08 15.43 40.62
C VAL A 154 -3.41 14.75 41.94
N THR A 155 -3.42 13.41 42.00
CA THR A 155 -3.62 12.68 43.27
C THR A 155 -2.45 12.85 44.23
N LYS A 156 -1.20 12.85 43.79
CA LYS A 156 -0.02 13.11 44.60
C LYS A 156 0.01 14.55 45.16
N ASN A 157 -0.36 15.54 44.32
CA ASN A 157 -0.43 16.94 44.75
C ASN A 157 -1.56 17.17 45.75
N ASN A 158 -2.74 16.53 45.57
CA ASN A 158 -3.81 16.60 46.56
C ASN A 158 -3.45 15.95 47.89
N PHE A 159 -2.71 14.82 47.84
CA PHE A 159 -2.25 14.17 49.06
C PHE A 159 -1.21 15.02 49.82
N ASN A 160 -0.27 15.65 49.11
CA ASN A 160 0.72 16.54 49.69
C ASN A 160 0.08 17.83 50.27
N ASN A 161 -0.88 18.43 49.56
CA ASN A 161 -1.62 19.60 50.03
C ASN A 161 -2.46 19.27 51.26
N LYS A 162 -3.11 18.08 51.31
CA LYS A 162 -3.84 17.63 52.50
C LYS A 162 -2.94 17.40 53.71
N LYS A 163 -1.75 16.82 53.48
CA LYS A 163 -0.74 16.60 54.54
C LYS A 163 -0.18 17.93 55.06
N GLN A 164 0.07 18.91 54.17
CA GLN A 164 0.54 20.24 54.55
C GLN A 164 -0.52 21.05 55.30
N ALA A 165 -1.80 20.97 54.86
CA ALA A 165 -2.92 21.59 55.56
C ALA A 165 -3.12 21.00 56.96
N MET A 166 -2.91 19.70 57.16
CA MET A 166 -3.00 19.03 58.43
C MET A 166 -1.88 19.48 59.42
N LEU A 167 -0.64 19.61 58.90
CA LEU A 167 0.50 20.11 59.69
C LEU A 167 0.29 21.57 60.14
N ILE A 168 -0.22 22.43 59.23
CA ILE A 168 -0.53 23.84 59.53
C ILE A 168 -1.65 23.90 60.58
N SER A 169 -2.69 23.06 60.48
CA SER A 169 -3.80 23.00 61.44
C SER A 169 -3.29 22.61 62.85
N ASP A 170 -2.37 21.65 62.94
CA ASP A 170 -1.82 21.21 64.22
C ASP A 170 -0.86 22.25 64.84
N GLU A 171 -0.14 23.00 63.98
CA GLU A 171 0.71 24.08 64.44
C GLU A 171 -0.13 25.29 64.96
N ILE A 172 -1.23 25.61 64.29
CA ILE A 172 -2.18 26.63 64.76
C ILE A 172 -2.84 26.23 66.08
N LYS A 173 -3.24 24.95 66.22
CA LYS A 173 -3.77 24.45 67.49
C LYS A 173 -2.75 24.50 68.63
N SER A 174 -1.48 24.24 68.36
CA SER A 174 -0.38 24.32 69.33
C SER A 174 -0.08 25.78 69.74
N ARG A 175 -0.13 26.72 68.80
CA ARG A 175 0.04 28.15 69.07
C ARG A 175 -1.11 28.73 69.86
N ASN A 176 -2.35 28.36 69.57
CA ASN A 176 -3.53 28.79 70.31
C ASN A 176 -3.53 28.27 71.75
N ARG A 177 -3.00 27.04 72.00
CA ARG A 177 -2.84 26.54 73.36
C ARG A 177 -1.78 27.34 74.14
N LYS A 178 -0.77 27.93 73.51
CA LYS A 178 0.26 28.75 74.16
C LYS A 178 -0.16 30.19 74.44
N GLN A 179 -1.23 30.68 73.74
CA GLN A 179 -1.77 32.04 73.88
C GLN A 179 -2.94 32.20 74.84
N MET A 180 -3.41 31.09 75.45
CA MET A 180 -4.44 31.17 76.48
C MET A 180 -3.93 31.48 77.89
N ILE A 181 -2.81 32.16 78.03
CA ILE A 181 -2.36 32.72 79.31
C ILE A 181 -1.93 34.16 79.05
N LYS A 182 -2.88 35.11 79.12
CA LYS A 182 -2.93 36.44 79.70
C LYS A 182 -3.92 37.34 79.03
N PRO A 183 -4.83 37.96 79.77
CA PRO A 183 -5.67 39.01 79.23
C PRO A 183 -5.05 40.36 79.50
N GLU A 184 -4.77 41.15 78.44
CA GLU A 184 -4.71 42.59 78.56
C GLU A 184 -4.94 43.33 77.18
N GLU A 185 -5.93 44.18 77.27
CA GLU A 185 -6.17 45.43 76.57
C GLU A 185 -6.26 45.59 75.09
N VAL A 186 -7.45 45.88 74.67
CA VAL A 186 -7.93 46.45 73.45
C VAL A 186 -7.32 47.84 73.22
N LYS A 187 -6.74 48.08 72.04
CA LYS A 187 -6.71 49.40 71.38
C LYS A 187 -7.08 49.30 69.94
N VAL A 188 -8.25 49.82 69.63
CA VAL A 188 -8.83 50.11 68.34
C VAL A 188 -8.00 51.14 67.60
N ARG A 189 -7.57 50.87 66.37
CA ARG A 189 -7.25 51.90 65.42
C ARG A 189 -7.87 51.61 64.06
N LYS A 190 -8.88 52.43 63.74
CA LYS A 190 -9.44 52.68 62.41
C LYS A 190 -8.41 53.41 61.56
N LEU A 191 -8.28 53.00 60.30
CA LEU A 191 -7.86 53.87 59.17
C LEU A 191 -8.20 53.16 57.83
N THR A 192 -9.25 53.60 57.20
CA THR A 192 -9.45 54.50 56.05
C THR A 192 -8.93 53.96 54.69
N LYS A 193 -9.92 53.88 53.85
CA LYS A 193 -9.85 53.64 52.41
C LYS A 193 -8.96 54.64 51.67
N LYS A 194 -8.23 54.17 50.65
CA LYS A 194 -7.93 55.01 49.48
C LYS A 194 -8.07 54.18 48.24
N LYS A 195 -9.03 54.63 47.43
CA LYS A 195 -9.17 54.35 45.98
C LYS A 195 -8.13 55.11 45.22
N THR A 196 -7.59 54.53 44.16
CA THR A 196 -7.14 55.27 42.99
C THR A 196 -7.39 54.41 41.73
N HIS A 197 -8.03 55.05 40.86
CA HIS A 197 -8.45 54.85 39.48
C HIS A 197 -7.28 55.28 38.56
N ALA A 198 -7.16 54.63 37.41
CA ALA A 198 -6.73 55.14 36.10
C ALA A 198 -6.43 53.92 35.20
N GLU A 199 -7.22 53.71 34.17
CA GLU A 199 -7.21 54.22 32.79
C GLU A 199 -6.23 53.40 31.93
N LEU A 200 -6.82 52.59 30.98
CA LEU A 200 -7.03 52.84 29.54
C LEU A 200 -5.76 53.06 28.74
N ASP A 201 -5.59 52.23 27.74
CA ASP A 201 -5.50 52.46 26.31
C ASP A 201 -5.15 51.17 25.59
N ASN A 202 -5.99 50.66 24.75
CA ASN A 202 -6.24 50.82 23.30
C ASN A 202 -5.00 50.93 22.40
N ASN A 203 -5.13 50.18 21.39
CA ASN A 203 -4.61 50.27 20.00
C ASN A 203 -3.70 49.12 19.61
N ASP A 204 -3.77 48.58 18.48
CA ASP A 204 -4.46 48.72 17.19
C ASP A 204 -3.99 47.54 16.33
N VAL A 205 -4.87 46.88 15.70
CA VAL A 205 -5.13 46.74 14.25
C VAL A 205 -3.92 46.63 13.30
N SER A 206 -4.15 45.70 12.42
CA SER A 206 -3.81 45.61 11.01
C SER A 206 -2.67 44.64 10.68
N PHE A 207 -2.88 43.84 9.79
CA PHE A 207 -3.24 43.76 8.39
C PHE A 207 -2.18 43.03 7.55
N LEU A 208 -2.64 42.19 6.64
CA LEU A 208 -2.04 41.78 5.35
C LEU A 208 -0.93 40.71 5.40
N VAL A 209 -0.92 39.71 4.64
CA VAL A 209 -1.44 39.37 3.30
C VAL A 209 -1.63 37.84 3.27
#